data_5e109387dbf1f46764da89c259be3d44
#
_entry.id   5e109387dbf1f46764da89c259be3d44
#
_cell.length_a   1.000
_cell.length_b   1.000
_cell.length_c   1.000
_cell.angle_alpha   90.00
_cell.angle_beta   90.00
_cell.angle_gamma   90.00
#
_symmetry.space_group_name_H-M   'P 1'
#
loop_
_entity.id
_entity.type
_entity.pdbx_description
1 polymer ?
#
loop_
_entity_poly.entity_id
_entity_poly.type
_entity_poly.pdbx_seq_one_letter_code
_entity_poly.pdbx_strand_id
1 'polypeptide(L)'
;WREELELAQSYLSIEKYRLGERLQLEWQVDEVPGGLLIPQLTLQPLLENALIHGIQPRIDGGLVRVEGRYRDGVFELCVSNPYDPGAEDKPSRGTHQALLNIEARLGAIFGPQARLIVERRDGRHFSCLRYPCASLPQEA
;
A
#
# COMPACT_ATOMS: atom_id res chain seq x y z
N TRP A 1 -3.34 11.73 6.18
CA TRP A 1 -3.84 10.67 5.30
C TRP A 1 -4.42 11.22 4.01
N ARG A 2 -5.24 12.26 4.10
CA ARG A 2 -5.90 12.80 2.92
C ARG A 2 -4.93 13.20 1.82
N GLU A 3 -3.85 13.89 2.16
CA GLU A 3 -2.84 14.32 1.22
C GLU A 3 -2.12 13.13 0.58
N GLU A 4 -1.80 12.13 1.38
CA GLU A 4 -1.17 10.89 0.91
C GLU A 4 -2.09 10.14 -0.05
N LEU A 5 -3.38 10.07 0.28
CA LEU A 5 -4.38 9.43 -0.57
C LEU A 5 -4.55 10.16 -1.90
N GLU A 6 -4.63 11.48 -1.88
CA GLU A 6 -4.76 12.29 -3.10
C GLU A 6 -3.53 12.13 -4.01
N LEU A 7 -2.34 12.15 -3.43
CA LEU A 7 -1.10 11.93 -4.16
C LEU A 7 -1.07 10.54 -4.79
N ALA A 8 -1.46 9.53 -4.05
CA ALA A 8 -1.52 8.15 -4.53
C ALA A 8 -2.53 8.00 -5.66
N GLN A 9 -3.70 8.62 -5.54
CA GLN A 9 -4.73 8.58 -6.59
C GLN A 9 -4.25 9.27 -7.86
N SER A 10 -3.54 10.38 -7.74
CA SER A 10 -2.95 11.07 -8.88
C SER A 10 -1.90 10.20 -9.58
N TYR A 11 -1.04 9.56 -8.81
CA TYR A 11 -0.04 8.63 -9.33
C TYR A 11 -0.71 7.49 -10.10
N LEU A 12 -1.72 6.86 -9.52
CA LEU A 12 -2.40 5.74 -10.15
C LEU A 12 -3.23 6.16 -11.37
N SER A 13 -3.72 7.40 -11.40
CA SER A 13 -4.41 7.92 -12.60
C SER A 13 -3.46 7.99 -13.79
N ILE A 14 -2.22 8.41 -13.58
CA ILE A 14 -1.19 8.44 -14.62
C ILE A 14 -0.87 7.01 -15.08
N GLU A 15 -0.69 6.09 -14.15
CA GLU A 15 -0.40 4.69 -14.45
C GLU A 15 -1.58 4.01 -15.14
N LYS A 16 -2.80 4.34 -14.76
CA LYS A 16 -4.02 3.84 -15.40
C LYS A 16 -4.09 4.28 -16.87
N TYR A 17 -3.71 5.52 -17.14
CA TYR A 17 -3.65 6.00 -18.52
C TYR A 17 -2.63 5.20 -19.34
N ARG A 18 -1.47 4.92 -18.77
CA ARG A 18 -0.38 4.18 -19.43
C ARG A 18 -0.72 2.70 -19.63
N LEU A 19 -1.29 2.06 -18.61
CA LEU A 19 -1.56 0.62 -18.60
C LEU A 19 -2.96 0.27 -19.13
N GLY A 20 -3.87 1.24 -19.19
CA GLY A 20 -5.22 1.04 -19.69
C GLY A 20 -6.01 0.04 -18.83
N GLU A 21 -6.75 -0.84 -19.51
CA GLU A 21 -7.61 -1.82 -18.83
C GLU A 21 -6.83 -2.91 -18.09
N ARG A 22 -5.53 -3.01 -18.31
CA ARG A 22 -4.68 -3.94 -17.55
C ARG A 22 -4.62 -3.58 -16.07
N LEU A 23 -4.79 -2.31 -15.72
CA LEU A 23 -4.80 -1.87 -14.34
C LEU A 23 -6.23 -1.62 -13.89
N GLN A 24 -6.72 -2.46 -12.98
CA GLN A 24 -7.97 -2.24 -12.28
C GLN A 24 -7.67 -1.84 -10.85
N LEU A 25 -8.45 -0.91 -10.32
CA LEU A 25 -8.23 -0.32 -9.01
C LEU A 25 -9.47 -0.44 -8.15
N GLU A 26 -9.27 -0.78 -6.88
CA GLU A 26 -10.33 -0.80 -5.89
C GLU A 26 -9.82 -0.11 -4.62
N TRP A 27 -10.61 0.85 -4.14
CA TRP A 27 -10.28 1.63 -2.95
C TRP A 27 -11.29 1.33 -1.85
N GLN A 28 -10.81 0.85 -0.71
CA GLN A 28 -11.61 0.58 0.49
C GLN A 28 -10.96 1.32 1.65
N VAL A 29 -11.10 2.64 1.65
CA VAL A 29 -10.41 3.52 2.59
C VAL A 29 -11.37 4.47 3.32
N ASP A 30 -12.66 4.24 3.20
CA ASP A 30 -13.68 5.13 3.77
C ASP A 30 -13.66 5.19 5.29
N GLU A 31 -13.16 4.15 5.94
CA GLU A 31 -13.07 4.07 7.40
C GLU A 31 -11.84 4.79 7.97
N VAL A 32 -10.99 5.35 7.13
CA VAL A 32 -9.78 6.04 7.58
C VAL A 32 -10.09 7.53 7.75
N PRO A 33 -9.90 8.09 8.96
CA PRO A 33 -10.11 9.52 9.17
C PRO A 33 -9.18 10.36 8.30
N GLY A 34 -9.73 11.36 7.62
CA GLY A 34 -8.95 12.21 6.71
C GLY A 34 -7.82 12.98 7.39
N GLY A 35 -7.99 13.29 8.68
CA GLY A 35 -6.98 13.99 9.47
C GLY A 35 -5.94 13.10 10.13
N LEU A 36 -5.95 11.80 9.85
CA LEU A 36 -4.97 10.88 10.44
C LEU A 36 -3.56 11.25 9.95
N LEU A 37 -2.62 11.38 10.89
CA LEU A 37 -1.24 11.69 10.55
C LEU A 37 -0.50 10.42 10.18
N ILE A 38 -0.03 10.36 8.94
CA ILE A 38 0.88 9.30 8.50
C ILE A 38 2.12 9.94 7.89
N PRO A 39 3.28 9.31 8.00
CA PRO A 39 4.47 9.82 7.34
C PRO A 39 4.30 9.87 5.84
N GLN A 40 4.88 10.89 5.21
CA GLN A 40 4.86 11.01 3.75
C GLN A 40 5.50 9.81 3.08
N LEU A 41 5.03 9.48 1.87
CA LEU A 41 5.54 8.38 1.07
C LEU A 41 5.44 7.03 1.78
N THR A 42 4.31 6.81 2.48
CA THR A 42 3.99 5.52 3.10
C THR A 42 3.20 4.64 2.14
N LEU A 43 2.17 5.18 1.53
CA LEU A 43 1.30 4.45 0.60
C LEU A 43 1.95 4.26 -0.78
N GLN A 44 2.62 5.28 -1.31
CA GLN A 44 3.12 5.24 -2.67
C GLN A 44 4.11 4.10 -2.94
N PRO A 45 5.10 3.82 -2.08
CA PRO A 45 5.99 2.67 -2.31
C PRO A 45 5.27 1.32 -2.34
N LEU A 46 4.20 1.17 -1.57
CA LEU A 46 3.37 -0.05 -1.61
C LEU A 46 2.69 -0.18 -2.97
N LEU A 47 2.20 0.92 -3.52
CA LEU A 47 1.57 0.93 -4.84
C LEU A 47 2.57 0.66 -5.96
N GLU A 48 3.74 1.28 -5.89
CA GLU A 48 4.80 1.01 -6.86
C GLU A 48 5.19 -0.46 -6.88
N ASN A 49 5.34 -1.06 -5.70
CA ASN A 49 5.62 -2.47 -5.57
C ASN A 49 4.54 -3.34 -6.20
N ALA A 50 3.27 -3.01 -5.96
CA ALA A 50 2.14 -3.75 -6.52
C ALA A 50 2.11 -3.69 -8.04
N LEU A 51 2.40 -2.52 -8.63
CA LEU A 51 2.43 -2.36 -10.08
C LEU A 51 3.60 -3.11 -10.71
N ILE A 52 4.80 -2.98 -10.14
CA ILE A 52 6.01 -3.60 -10.70
C ILE A 52 5.92 -5.13 -10.64
N HIS A 53 5.45 -5.68 -9.52
CA HIS A 53 5.44 -7.13 -9.32
C HIS A 53 4.12 -7.80 -9.66
N GLY A 54 3.01 -7.05 -9.63
CA GLY A 54 1.69 -7.63 -9.82
C GLY A 54 1.05 -7.35 -11.17
N ILE A 55 1.30 -6.20 -11.76
CA ILE A 55 0.60 -5.77 -12.96
C ILE A 55 1.48 -5.77 -14.20
N GLN A 56 2.65 -5.15 -14.13
CA GLN A 56 3.54 -5.02 -15.28
C GLN A 56 3.97 -6.36 -15.87
N PRO A 57 4.26 -7.41 -15.07
CA PRO A 57 4.67 -8.71 -15.61
C PRO A 57 3.54 -9.48 -16.27
N ARG A 58 2.29 -9.11 -16.04
CA ARG A 58 1.11 -9.85 -16.50
C ARG A 58 0.53 -9.24 -17.76
N ILE A 59 0.33 -10.06 -18.79
CA ILE A 59 -0.26 -9.62 -20.05
C ILE A 59 -1.67 -9.06 -19.82
N ASP A 60 -2.47 -9.73 -18.98
CA ASP A 60 -3.84 -9.32 -18.69
C ASP A 60 -3.95 -8.34 -17.52
N GLY A 61 -2.82 -8.04 -16.86
CA GLY A 61 -2.80 -7.16 -15.71
C GLY A 61 -3.56 -7.73 -14.52
N GLY A 62 -4.34 -6.92 -13.85
CA GLY A 62 -5.16 -7.35 -12.73
C GLY A 62 -5.60 -6.20 -11.82
N LEU A 63 -6.18 -6.58 -10.69
CA LEU A 63 -6.73 -5.66 -9.72
C LEU A 63 -5.72 -5.35 -8.63
N VAL A 64 -5.46 -4.06 -8.43
CA VAL A 64 -4.76 -3.56 -7.24
C VAL A 64 -5.83 -3.03 -6.28
N ARG A 65 -5.83 -3.57 -5.07
CA ARG A 65 -6.77 -3.17 -4.02
C ARG A 65 -6.03 -2.46 -2.91
N VAL A 66 -6.55 -1.31 -2.52
CA VAL A 66 -6.04 -0.54 -1.37
C VAL A 66 -7.08 -0.58 -0.27
N GLU A 67 -6.73 -1.15 0.86
CA GLU A 67 -7.61 -1.24 2.02
C GLU A 67 -6.97 -0.50 3.19
N GLY A 68 -7.74 0.37 3.82
CA GLY A 68 -7.29 1.10 4.99
C GLY A 68 -8.32 1.00 6.10
N ARG A 69 -7.85 0.80 7.33
CA ARG A 69 -8.71 0.74 8.53
C ARG A 69 -8.04 1.45 9.67
N TYR A 70 -8.85 2.10 10.47
CA TYR A 70 -8.40 2.71 11.72
C TYR A 70 -9.36 2.30 12.83
N ARG A 71 -8.85 1.50 13.77
CA ARG A 71 -9.64 1.00 14.89
C ARG A 71 -8.79 0.94 16.14
N ASP A 72 -9.34 1.39 17.26
CA ASP A 72 -8.69 1.30 18.56
C ASP A 72 -7.28 1.91 18.59
N GLY A 73 -7.09 3.01 17.87
CA GLY A 73 -5.80 3.68 17.80
C GLY A 73 -4.77 2.99 16.90
N VAL A 74 -5.17 1.97 16.14
CA VAL A 74 -4.28 1.25 15.23
C VAL A 74 -4.68 1.51 13.78
N PHE A 75 -3.73 1.97 12.98
CA PHE A 75 -3.90 2.13 11.54
C PHE A 75 -3.36 0.88 10.82
N GLU A 76 -4.16 0.36 9.90
CA GLU A 76 -3.76 -0.75 9.05
C GLU A 76 -4.01 -0.38 7.60
N LEU A 77 -2.99 -0.51 6.78
CA LEU A 77 -3.02 -0.18 5.36
C LEU A 77 -2.48 -1.36 4.57
N CYS A 78 -3.32 -1.94 3.71
CA CYS A 78 -2.96 -3.07 2.88
C CYS A 78 -3.09 -2.74 1.41
N VAL A 79 -2.07 -3.05 0.64
CA VAL A 79 -2.10 -3.01 -0.81
C VAL A 79 -1.92 -4.44 -1.32
N SER A 80 -2.82 -4.89 -2.17
CA SER A 80 -2.75 -6.24 -2.73
C SER A 80 -2.78 -6.23 -4.24
N ASN A 81 -2.16 -7.25 -4.81
CA ASN A 81 -2.04 -7.43 -6.26
C ASN A 81 -2.09 -8.91 -6.61
N PRO A 82 -2.35 -9.26 -7.89
CA PRO A 82 -2.30 -10.64 -8.33
C PRO A 82 -0.91 -11.24 -8.14
N TYR A 83 -0.88 -12.52 -7.84
CA TYR A 83 0.34 -13.28 -7.66
C TYR A 83 0.20 -14.65 -8.30
N ASP A 84 1.15 -15.02 -9.16
CA ASP A 84 1.20 -16.31 -9.82
C ASP A 84 2.26 -17.18 -9.15
N PRO A 85 1.87 -18.30 -8.48
CA PRO A 85 2.82 -19.13 -7.72
C PRO A 85 3.96 -19.73 -8.54
N GLY A 86 3.81 -19.83 -9.85
CA GLY A 86 4.84 -20.35 -10.74
C GLY A 86 5.76 -19.30 -11.33
N ALA A 87 5.51 -18.01 -11.08
CA ALA A 87 6.37 -16.95 -11.56
C ALA A 87 7.60 -16.86 -10.66
N GLU A 88 8.79 -16.82 -11.25
CA GLU A 88 9.99 -16.56 -10.49
C GLU A 88 9.93 -15.16 -9.90
N ASP A 89 9.87 -15.13 -8.60
CA ASP A 89 9.92 -13.91 -7.84
C ASP A 89 11.36 -13.40 -7.84
N LYS A 90 11.68 -12.58 -8.82
CA LYS A 90 12.90 -11.79 -8.75
C LYS A 90 12.54 -10.44 -8.13
N PRO A 91 12.71 -10.28 -6.79
CA PRO A 91 12.46 -8.99 -6.20
C PRO A 91 13.37 -7.97 -6.85
N SER A 92 12.78 -6.92 -7.39
CA SER A 92 13.54 -5.74 -7.74
C SER A 92 14.18 -5.24 -6.44
N ARG A 93 15.50 -5.15 -6.41
CA ARG A 93 16.23 -4.70 -5.22
C ARG A 93 15.71 -3.35 -4.71
N GLY A 94 15.31 -2.46 -5.64
CA GLY A 94 14.82 -1.14 -5.28
C GLY A 94 13.52 -1.18 -4.51
N THR A 95 12.53 -1.96 -4.95
CA THR A 95 11.22 -2.02 -4.27
C THR A 95 11.30 -2.74 -2.94
N HIS A 96 12.06 -3.83 -2.85
CA HIS A 96 12.28 -4.53 -1.60
C HIS A 96 12.94 -3.62 -0.56
N GLN A 97 13.97 -2.90 -0.96
CA GLN A 97 14.67 -1.95 -0.08
C GLN A 97 13.72 -0.83 0.37
N ALA A 98 12.86 -0.34 -0.53
CA ALA A 98 11.91 0.69 -0.19
C ALA A 98 10.92 0.22 0.87
N LEU A 99 10.43 -1.02 0.78
CA LEU A 99 9.53 -1.58 1.79
C LEU A 99 10.22 -1.75 3.14
N LEU A 100 11.46 -2.22 3.16
CA LEU A 100 12.24 -2.32 4.39
C LEU A 100 12.50 -0.95 5.01
N ASN A 101 12.75 0.06 4.19
CA ASN A 101 12.95 1.43 4.67
C ASN A 101 11.66 2.00 5.30
N ILE A 102 10.49 1.67 4.74
CA ILE A 102 9.22 2.08 5.34
C ILE A 102 9.06 1.47 6.72
N GLU A 103 9.30 0.17 6.87
CA GLU A 103 9.18 -0.50 8.16
C GLU A 103 10.13 0.13 9.19
N ALA A 104 11.37 0.36 8.81
CA ALA A 104 12.36 0.99 9.69
C ALA A 104 11.94 2.40 10.09
N ARG A 105 11.44 3.18 9.14
CA ARG A 105 10.98 4.55 9.40
C ARG A 105 9.79 4.58 10.34
N LEU A 106 8.81 3.71 10.10
CA LEU A 106 7.63 3.61 10.97
C LEU A 106 8.01 3.12 12.36
N GLY A 107 8.95 2.19 12.46
CA GLY A 107 9.47 1.74 13.75
C GLY A 107 10.16 2.85 14.52
N ALA A 108 10.89 3.73 13.85
CA ALA A 108 11.54 4.87 14.49
C ALA A 108 10.53 5.90 15.03
N ILE A 109 9.40 6.06 14.34
CA ILE A 109 8.37 7.06 14.71
C ILE A 109 7.38 6.50 15.73
N PHE A 110 6.92 5.26 15.53
CA PHE A 110 5.80 4.68 16.29
C PHE A 110 6.22 3.54 17.21
N GLY A 111 7.49 3.16 17.19
CA GLY A 111 8.03 2.13 18.07
C GLY A 111 7.95 0.71 17.50
N PRO A 112 8.28 -0.31 18.31
CA PRO A 112 8.41 -1.69 17.85
C PRO A 112 7.09 -2.35 17.45
N GLN A 113 5.97 -1.70 17.69
CA GLN A 113 4.65 -2.19 17.26
C GLN A 113 4.37 -1.92 15.79
N ALA A 114 5.15 -1.05 15.15
CA ALA A 114 5.01 -0.82 13.72
C ALA A 114 5.56 -2.01 12.93
N ARG A 115 4.76 -2.55 12.03
CA ARG A 115 5.11 -3.76 11.28
C ARG A 115 4.74 -3.66 9.82
N LEU A 116 5.61 -4.23 9.00
CA LEU A 116 5.29 -4.56 7.61
C LEU A 116 5.03 -6.07 7.55
N ILE A 117 3.85 -6.44 7.08
CA ILE A 117 3.41 -7.83 6.97
C ILE A 117 3.24 -8.14 5.49
N VAL A 118 3.95 -9.16 5.01
CA VAL A 118 3.85 -9.62 3.62
C VAL A 118 3.25 -11.02 3.64
N GLU A 119 2.14 -11.19 2.93
CA GLU A 119 1.42 -12.47 2.84
C GLU A 119 1.07 -12.76 1.40
N ARG A 120 1.01 -14.06 1.09
CA ARG A 120 0.54 -14.55 -0.20
C ARG A 120 -0.53 -15.59 0.06
N ARG A 121 -1.72 -15.36 -0.48
CA ARG A 121 -2.85 -16.27 -0.32
C ARG A 121 -3.86 -16.03 -1.43
N ASP A 122 -4.56 -17.09 -1.81
CA ASP A 122 -5.67 -17.02 -2.77
C ASP A 122 -5.30 -16.32 -4.09
N GLY A 123 -4.07 -16.56 -4.57
CA GLY A 123 -3.58 -15.96 -5.81
C GLY A 123 -3.25 -14.48 -5.71
N ARG A 124 -3.14 -13.95 -4.51
CA ARG A 124 -2.82 -12.52 -4.29
C ARG A 124 -1.65 -12.35 -3.34
N HIS A 125 -0.90 -11.29 -3.58
CA HIS A 125 0.17 -10.83 -2.72
C HIS A 125 -0.32 -9.60 -1.96
N PHE A 126 -0.13 -9.62 -0.63
CA PHE A 126 -0.53 -8.54 0.27
C PHE A 126 0.70 -7.93 0.92
N SER A 127 0.80 -6.61 0.85
CA SER A 127 1.78 -5.83 1.62
C SER A 127 1.00 -4.93 2.56
N CYS A 128 1.10 -5.19 3.85
CA CYS A 128 0.32 -4.49 4.87
C CYS A 128 1.21 -3.79 5.87
N LEU A 129 0.89 -2.54 6.17
CA LEU A 129 1.49 -1.79 7.26
C LEU A 129 0.51 -1.70 8.41
N ARG A 130 1.00 -1.92 9.61
CA ARG A 130 0.19 -1.81 10.82
C ARG A 130 1.01 -1.10 11.90
N TYR A 131 0.45 -0.06 12.45
CA TYR A 131 1.11 0.68 13.52
C TYR A 131 0.12 1.45 14.37
N PRO A 132 0.42 1.68 15.67
CA PRO A 132 -0.39 2.55 16.49
C PRO A 132 -0.21 3.99 16.03
N CYS A 133 -1.32 4.69 15.89
CA CYS A 133 -1.32 6.05 15.38
C CYS A 133 -2.40 6.84 16.08
N ALA A 134 -2.02 7.94 16.71
CA ALA A 134 -3.01 8.83 17.29
C ALA A 134 -3.72 9.60 16.17
N SER A 135 -5.04 9.56 16.17
CA SER A 135 -5.77 10.52 15.35
C SER A 135 -5.60 11.91 15.95
N LEU A 136 -5.40 12.92 15.09
CA LEU A 136 -5.55 14.29 15.56
C LEU A 136 -6.95 14.42 16.18
N PRO A 137 -7.06 15.13 17.31
CA PRO A 137 -8.38 15.45 17.80
C PRO A 137 -9.13 16.11 16.65
N GLN A 138 -10.25 15.51 16.29
CA GLN A 138 -11.11 16.12 15.29
C GLN A 138 -11.52 17.45 15.85
N GLU A 139 -11.04 18.51 15.24
CA GLU A 139 -11.64 19.79 15.47
C GLU A 139 -13.07 19.68 15.01
N ALA A 140 -13.95 19.72 15.98
CA ALA A 140 -15.37 19.73 15.71
C ALA A 140 -15.71 20.95 14.84
#